data_3a827bb9f7dc92b64d15afe0a72e4ddb
#
_entry.id   3a827bb9f7dc92b64d15afe0a72e4ddb
#
_cell.length_a   1.000
_cell.length_b   1.000
_cell.length_c   1.000
_cell.angle_alpha   90.00
_cell.angle_beta   90.00
_cell.angle_gamma   90.00
#
_symmetry.space_group_name_H-M   'P 1'
#
loop_
_entity.id
_entity.type
_entity.pdbx_description
1 polymer ?
#
loop_
_entity_poly.entity_id
_entity_poly.type
_entity_poly.pdbx_seq_one_letter_code
_entity_poly.pdbx_strand_id
1 'polypeptide(L)'
;MEFLAWTLLVLGIIGAVLPLLPGPLLSALGLVIYAQSNTMDVERWCFLWAAIGVLFFVGDYLLPGVIAKRGGGSKAASRGATVGLLLGLITGPGMFVGAFAGAFIGEYITTKNTVNSLRSAGFATIGVTIGIVGKLIYTLSAIA
;
A
#
# COMPACT_ATOMS: atom_id res chain seq x y z
N MET A 1 17.08 18.81 -13.68
CA MET A 1 15.91 17.92 -13.72
C MET A 1 16.25 16.55 -13.21
N GLU A 2 17.37 15.95 -13.62
CA GLU A 2 17.80 14.62 -13.15
C GLU A 2 18.02 14.53 -11.65
N PHE A 3 18.63 15.53 -11.02
CA PHE A 3 18.83 15.54 -9.56
C PHE A 3 17.50 15.44 -8.79
N LEU A 4 16.46 16.13 -9.27
CA LEU A 4 15.13 16.08 -8.66
C LEU A 4 14.47 14.71 -8.84
N ALA A 5 14.65 14.08 -10.00
CA ALA A 5 14.14 12.73 -10.26
C ALA A 5 14.79 11.72 -9.32
N TRP A 6 16.12 11.74 -9.20
CA TRP A 6 16.84 10.86 -8.30
C TRP A 6 16.48 11.06 -6.82
N THR A 7 16.31 12.32 -6.38
CA THR A 7 15.86 12.59 -5.00
C THR A 7 14.48 12.02 -4.72
N LEU A 8 13.54 12.12 -5.67
CA LEU A 8 12.20 11.55 -5.54
C LEU A 8 12.20 10.02 -5.54
N LEU A 9 13.06 9.38 -6.34
CA LEU A 9 13.23 7.93 -6.33
C LEU A 9 13.77 7.43 -4.98
N VAL A 10 14.79 8.08 -4.45
CA VAL A 10 15.35 7.75 -3.13
C VAL A 10 14.33 7.98 -2.01
N LEU A 11 13.60 9.11 -2.06
CA LEU A 11 12.50 9.37 -1.13
C LEU A 11 11.37 8.34 -1.29
N GLY A 12 11.16 7.80 -2.48
CA GLY A 12 10.23 6.71 -2.74
C GLY A 12 10.60 5.43 -2.00
N ILE A 13 11.88 5.05 -1.94
CA ILE A 13 12.34 3.90 -1.16
C ILE A 13 12.11 4.16 0.33
N ILE A 14 12.51 5.33 0.82
CA ILE A 14 12.31 5.70 2.22
C ILE A 14 10.81 5.66 2.55
N GLY A 15 9.96 6.17 1.66
CA GLY A 15 8.51 6.14 1.82
C GLY A 15 7.88 4.75 1.71
N ALA A 16 8.54 3.79 1.04
CA ALA A 16 8.08 2.41 1.02
C ALA A 16 8.28 1.73 2.38
N VAL A 17 9.32 2.12 3.12
CA VAL A 17 9.62 1.63 4.48
C VAL A 17 8.82 2.40 5.53
N LEU A 18 8.71 3.72 5.37
CA LEU A 18 7.95 4.58 6.27
C LEU A 18 6.50 4.65 5.80
N PRO A 19 5.54 4.14 6.59
CA PRO A 19 4.12 4.04 6.19
C PRO A 19 3.44 5.39 5.98
N LEU A 20 4.01 6.48 6.48
CA LEU A 20 3.50 7.85 6.34
C LEU A 20 3.70 8.46 4.95
N LEU A 21 4.70 7.99 4.19
CA LEU A 21 5.02 8.54 2.88
C LEU A 21 4.51 7.60 1.77
N PRO A 22 3.87 8.14 0.73
CA PRO A 22 3.38 7.35 -0.39
C PRO A 22 4.54 6.97 -1.34
N GLY A 23 5.42 6.03 -0.90
CA GLY A 23 6.63 5.62 -1.60
C GLY A 23 6.43 5.34 -3.10
N PRO A 24 5.47 4.48 -3.52
CA PRO A 24 5.23 4.21 -4.93
C PRO A 24 4.81 5.46 -5.73
N LEU A 25 4.09 6.40 -5.10
CA LEU A 25 3.70 7.65 -5.75
C LEU A 25 4.90 8.57 -5.96
N LEU A 26 5.79 8.68 -4.96
CA LEU A 26 7.02 9.47 -5.08
C LEU A 26 7.95 8.90 -6.13
N SER A 27 8.11 7.58 -6.18
CA SER A 27 8.87 6.90 -7.25
C SER A 27 8.23 7.12 -8.62
N ALA A 28 6.91 7.05 -8.74
CA ALA A 28 6.20 7.32 -9.98
C ALA A 28 6.43 8.75 -10.49
N LEU A 29 6.36 9.75 -9.59
CA LEU A 29 6.67 11.14 -9.92
C LEU A 29 8.12 11.32 -10.35
N GLY A 30 9.07 10.68 -9.65
CA GLY A 30 10.48 10.66 -10.01
C GLY A 30 10.70 10.13 -11.43
N LEU A 31 10.07 9.03 -11.78
CA LEU A 31 10.13 8.44 -13.13
C LEU A 31 9.55 9.37 -14.21
N VAL A 32 8.42 10.03 -13.93
CA VAL A 32 7.83 11.00 -14.88
C VAL A 32 8.77 12.18 -15.14
N ILE A 33 9.41 12.70 -14.10
CA ILE A 33 10.38 13.80 -14.24
C ILE A 33 11.62 13.32 -14.98
N TYR A 34 12.08 12.12 -14.72
CA TYR A 34 13.21 11.52 -15.42
C TYR A 34 12.92 11.31 -16.91
N ALA A 35 11.72 10.87 -17.25
CA ALA A 35 11.26 10.67 -18.61
C ALA A 35 11.33 11.98 -19.44
N GLN A 36 10.95 13.11 -18.85
CA GLN A 36 10.98 14.42 -19.53
C GLN A 36 12.39 14.91 -19.85
N SER A 37 13.41 14.34 -19.23
CA SER A 37 14.81 14.72 -19.41
C SER A 37 15.57 13.85 -20.40
N ASN A 38 14.98 12.77 -20.91
CA ASN A 38 15.64 11.71 -21.68
C ASN A 38 14.96 11.44 -23.04
N THR A 39 15.55 10.54 -23.83
CA THR A 39 15.10 10.15 -25.15
C THR A 39 13.79 9.34 -25.14
N MET A 40 13.06 9.35 -26.26
CA MET A 40 11.71 8.77 -26.42
C MET A 40 11.58 7.30 -26.01
N ASP A 41 12.62 6.48 -26.12
CA ASP A 41 12.55 5.06 -25.75
C ASP A 41 12.53 4.86 -24.23
N VAL A 42 13.28 5.66 -23.50
CA VAL A 42 13.29 5.66 -22.02
C VAL A 42 11.96 6.20 -21.48
N GLU A 43 11.38 7.19 -22.17
CA GLU A 43 10.13 7.83 -21.79
C GLU A 43 8.97 6.82 -21.65
N ARG A 44 8.78 5.92 -22.61
CA ARG A 44 7.71 4.91 -22.56
C ARG A 44 7.81 3.99 -21.36
N TRP A 45 8.99 3.50 -21.06
CA TRP A 45 9.22 2.62 -19.91
C TRP A 45 8.95 3.34 -18.58
N CYS A 46 9.42 4.59 -18.46
CA CYS A 46 9.18 5.40 -17.27
C CYS A 46 7.69 5.63 -17.02
N PHE A 47 6.91 5.93 -18.07
CA PHE A 47 5.46 6.10 -17.92
C PHE A 47 4.73 4.80 -17.55
N LEU A 48 5.15 3.66 -18.11
CA LEU A 48 4.60 2.36 -17.72
C LEU A 48 4.87 2.06 -16.24
N TRP A 49 6.10 2.24 -15.79
CA TRP A 49 6.46 2.05 -14.39
C TRP A 49 5.77 3.05 -13.47
N ALA A 50 5.61 4.29 -13.89
CA ALA A 50 4.86 5.29 -13.13
C ALA A 50 3.37 4.89 -12.98
N ALA A 51 2.74 4.39 -14.04
CA ALA A 51 1.37 3.88 -13.98
C ALA A 51 1.23 2.69 -13.03
N ILE A 52 2.21 1.77 -13.06
CA ILE A 52 2.27 0.64 -12.11
C ILE A 52 2.41 1.16 -10.67
N GLY A 53 3.21 2.22 -10.43
CA GLY A 53 3.36 2.84 -9.11
C GLY A 53 2.07 3.41 -8.56
N VAL A 54 1.29 4.08 -9.40
CA VAL A 54 -0.05 4.58 -9.02
C VAL A 54 -0.98 3.41 -8.69
N LEU A 55 -0.94 2.33 -9.48
CA LEU A 55 -1.73 1.13 -9.23
C LEU A 55 -1.36 0.47 -7.89
N PHE A 56 -0.07 0.37 -7.58
CA PHE A 56 0.41 -0.12 -6.29
C PHE A 56 -0.04 0.78 -5.14
N PHE A 57 0.02 2.09 -5.32
CA PHE A 57 -0.45 3.04 -4.31
C PHE A 57 -1.93 2.83 -3.97
N VAL A 58 -2.80 2.75 -4.98
CA VAL A 58 -4.24 2.50 -4.76
C VAL A 58 -4.47 1.10 -4.18
N GLY A 59 -3.77 0.10 -4.70
CA GLY A 59 -3.89 -1.29 -4.25
C GLY A 59 -3.54 -1.46 -2.77
N ASP A 60 -2.56 -0.73 -2.29
CA ASP A 60 -2.07 -0.82 -0.91
C ASP A 60 -3.15 -0.51 0.14
N TYR A 61 -4.02 0.44 -0.13
CA TYR A 61 -5.13 0.77 0.76
C TYR A 61 -6.29 -0.23 0.68
N LEU A 62 -6.44 -0.91 -0.45
CA LEU A 62 -7.53 -1.88 -0.67
C LEU A 62 -7.14 -3.30 -0.27
N LEU A 63 -5.84 -3.64 -0.32
CA LEU A 63 -5.32 -4.98 -0.06
C LEU A 63 -5.76 -5.57 1.29
N PRO A 64 -5.65 -4.87 2.43
CA PRO A 64 -6.06 -5.43 3.72
C PRO A 64 -7.53 -5.81 3.74
N GLY A 65 -8.39 -4.96 3.17
CA GLY A 65 -9.82 -5.22 3.06
C GLY A 65 -10.15 -6.40 2.14
N VAL A 66 -9.48 -6.50 1.00
CA VAL A 66 -9.66 -7.61 0.04
C VAL A 66 -9.20 -8.93 0.65
N ILE A 67 -8.06 -8.94 1.34
CA ILE A 67 -7.50 -10.15 1.95
C ILE A 67 -8.34 -10.57 3.18
N ALA A 68 -8.80 -9.62 4.00
CA ALA A 68 -9.74 -9.90 5.08
C ALA A 68 -10.99 -10.61 4.55
N LYS A 69 -11.54 -10.15 3.43
CA LYS A 69 -12.70 -10.77 2.79
C LYS A 69 -12.40 -12.18 2.26
N ARG A 70 -11.24 -12.40 1.65
CA ARG A 70 -10.80 -13.73 1.18
C ARG A 70 -10.59 -14.72 2.32
N GLY A 71 -10.24 -14.21 3.51
CA GLY A 71 -10.18 -15.02 4.74
C GLY A 71 -11.52 -15.44 5.31
N GLY A 72 -12.63 -15.17 4.61
CA GLY A 72 -13.99 -15.47 5.05
C GLY A 72 -14.66 -14.31 5.78
N GLY A 73 -14.06 -13.13 5.79
CA GLY A 73 -14.62 -11.93 6.40
C GLY A 73 -15.79 -11.33 5.63
N SER A 74 -16.68 -10.67 6.35
CA SER A 74 -17.82 -9.94 5.80
C SER A 74 -17.38 -8.67 5.06
N LYS A 75 -18.32 -8.03 4.35
CA LYS A 75 -18.10 -6.70 3.77
C LYS A 75 -17.76 -5.64 4.86
N ALA A 76 -18.29 -5.82 6.06
CA ALA A 76 -18.01 -4.94 7.19
C ALA A 76 -16.56 -5.13 7.69
N ALA A 77 -16.05 -6.36 7.76
CA ALA A 77 -14.64 -6.62 8.05
C ALA A 77 -13.70 -5.99 7.03
N SER A 78 -14.02 -6.13 5.74
CA SER A 78 -13.23 -5.54 4.66
C SER A 78 -13.15 -4.02 4.77
N ARG A 79 -14.29 -3.35 4.97
CA ARG A 79 -14.34 -1.89 5.17
C ARG A 79 -13.65 -1.47 6.45
N GLY A 80 -13.88 -2.21 7.53
CA GLY A 80 -13.24 -1.97 8.82
C GLY A 80 -11.72 -2.06 8.75
N ALA A 81 -11.19 -3.07 8.05
CA ALA A 81 -9.75 -3.21 7.81
C ALA A 81 -9.16 -1.98 7.10
N THR A 82 -9.81 -1.54 6.01
CA THR A 82 -9.34 -0.37 5.24
C THR A 82 -9.41 0.93 6.05
N VAL A 83 -10.53 1.19 6.73
CA VAL A 83 -10.69 2.37 7.59
C VAL A 83 -9.71 2.32 8.77
N GLY A 84 -9.59 1.18 9.43
CA GLY A 84 -8.66 0.98 10.53
C GLY A 84 -7.21 1.18 10.12
N LEU A 85 -6.81 0.68 8.93
CA LEU A 85 -5.50 0.92 8.35
C LEU A 85 -5.24 2.43 8.17
N LEU A 86 -6.18 3.15 7.55
CA LEU A 86 -6.06 4.59 7.31
C LEU A 86 -5.91 5.37 8.62
N LEU A 87 -6.71 5.05 9.64
CA LEU A 87 -6.60 5.68 10.95
C LEU A 87 -5.27 5.33 11.65
N GLY A 88 -4.83 4.08 11.52
CA GLY A 88 -3.58 3.60 12.10
C GLY A 88 -2.33 4.15 11.41
N LEU A 89 -2.46 4.67 10.17
CA LEU A 89 -1.36 5.22 9.41
C LEU A 89 -0.68 6.42 10.12
N ILE A 90 -1.46 7.19 10.88
CA ILE A 90 -0.99 8.38 11.60
C ILE A 90 0.17 8.05 12.56
N THR A 91 0.14 6.87 13.16
CA THR A 91 1.17 6.42 14.12
C THR A 91 2.23 5.50 13.50
N GLY A 92 2.21 5.28 12.18
CA GLY A 92 3.13 4.39 11.49
C GLY A 92 2.84 2.90 11.77
N PRO A 93 3.44 2.29 12.81
CA PRO A 93 3.16 0.89 13.17
C PRO A 93 1.69 0.62 13.51
N GLY A 94 0.94 1.66 13.87
CA GLY A 94 -0.49 1.58 14.16
C GLY A 94 -1.35 1.11 12.98
N MET A 95 -0.83 1.14 11.74
CA MET A 95 -1.57 0.60 10.60
C MET A 95 -1.86 -0.90 10.74
N PHE A 96 -0.96 -1.68 11.33
CA PHE A 96 -1.18 -3.10 11.60
C PHE A 96 -2.28 -3.29 12.65
N VAL A 97 -2.17 -2.54 13.76
CA VAL A 97 -3.16 -2.57 14.83
C VAL A 97 -4.51 -2.05 14.33
N GLY A 98 -4.50 -0.98 13.55
CA GLY A 98 -5.70 -0.39 12.97
C GLY A 98 -6.41 -1.33 12.00
N ALA A 99 -5.68 -1.93 11.06
CA ALA A 99 -6.25 -2.91 10.13
C ALA A 99 -6.81 -4.14 10.87
N PHE A 100 -6.08 -4.64 11.88
CA PHE A 100 -6.51 -5.76 12.72
C PHE A 100 -7.78 -5.42 13.50
N ALA A 101 -7.75 -4.33 14.27
CA ALA A 101 -8.88 -3.90 15.09
C ALA A 101 -10.09 -3.54 14.24
N GLY A 102 -9.89 -2.85 13.13
CA GLY A 102 -10.95 -2.49 12.20
C GLY A 102 -11.64 -3.70 11.57
N ALA A 103 -10.85 -4.70 11.12
CA ALA A 103 -11.37 -5.95 10.60
C ALA A 103 -12.12 -6.74 11.67
N PHE A 104 -11.54 -6.82 12.87
CA PHE A 104 -12.14 -7.53 14.00
C PHE A 104 -13.49 -6.93 14.38
N ILE A 105 -13.54 -5.62 14.61
CA ILE A 105 -14.78 -4.91 14.99
C ILE A 105 -15.82 -5.03 13.88
N GLY A 106 -15.43 -4.82 12.61
CA GLY A 106 -16.33 -4.93 11.47
C GLY A 106 -16.96 -6.32 11.34
N GLU A 107 -16.17 -7.38 11.52
CA GLU A 107 -16.68 -8.74 11.49
C GLU A 107 -17.54 -9.08 12.70
N TYR A 108 -17.11 -8.66 13.90
CA TYR A 108 -17.82 -8.96 15.14
C TYR A 108 -19.22 -8.31 15.19
N ILE A 109 -19.36 -7.09 14.68
CA ILE A 109 -20.67 -6.41 14.59
C ILE A 109 -21.63 -7.21 13.69
N THR A 110 -21.10 -7.84 12.63
CA THR A 110 -21.92 -8.54 11.63
C THR A 110 -22.25 -9.97 12.04
N THR A 111 -21.26 -10.72 12.54
CA THR A 111 -21.39 -12.17 12.78
C THR A 111 -21.54 -12.52 14.25
N LYS A 112 -21.16 -11.62 15.17
CA LYS A 112 -21.04 -11.85 16.62
C LYS A 112 -20.23 -13.10 16.97
N ASN A 113 -19.35 -13.53 16.05
CA ASN A 113 -18.50 -14.71 16.20
C ASN A 113 -17.05 -14.29 16.35
N THR A 114 -16.49 -14.46 17.54
CA THR A 114 -15.13 -14.06 17.88
C THR A 114 -14.07 -14.78 17.03
N VAL A 115 -14.29 -16.08 16.71
CA VAL A 115 -13.32 -16.86 15.93
C VAL A 115 -13.23 -16.34 14.50
N ASN A 116 -14.37 -16.08 13.85
CA ASN A 116 -14.40 -15.51 12.52
C ASN A 116 -13.80 -14.10 12.51
N SER A 117 -14.09 -13.30 13.54
CA SER A 117 -13.53 -11.94 13.67
C SER A 117 -12.01 -11.96 13.81
N LEU A 118 -11.48 -12.86 14.61
CA LEU A 118 -10.03 -13.03 14.79
C LEU A 118 -9.37 -13.50 13.50
N ARG A 119 -9.99 -14.41 12.78
CA ARG A 119 -9.52 -14.89 11.48
C ARG A 119 -9.48 -13.76 10.45
N SER A 120 -10.55 -12.99 10.30
CA SER A 120 -10.60 -11.84 9.40
C SER A 120 -9.56 -10.78 9.74
N ALA A 121 -9.35 -10.50 11.02
CA ALA A 121 -8.33 -9.58 11.52
C ALA A 121 -6.91 -10.06 11.17
N GLY A 122 -6.62 -11.34 11.36
CA GLY A 122 -5.34 -11.94 10.96
C GLY A 122 -5.08 -11.80 9.47
N PHE A 123 -6.06 -12.09 8.63
CA PHE A 123 -5.94 -11.91 7.18
C PHE A 123 -5.76 -10.45 6.78
N ALA A 124 -6.41 -9.50 7.46
CA ALA A 124 -6.19 -8.07 7.24
C ALA A 124 -4.74 -7.66 7.50
N THR A 125 -4.15 -8.14 8.59
CA THR A 125 -2.74 -7.87 8.94
C THR A 125 -1.77 -8.47 7.91
N ILE A 126 -2.04 -9.69 7.42
CA ILE A 126 -1.29 -10.29 6.31
C ILE A 126 -1.37 -9.40 5.06
N GLY A 127 -2.54 -8.84 4.78
CA GLY A 127 -2.73 -7.90 3.68
C GLY A 127 -1.84 -6.67 3.77
N VAL A 128 -1.70 -6.08 4.96
CA VAL A 128 -0.77 -4.96 5.21
C VAL A 128 0.67 -5.39 4.92
N THR A 129 1.08 -6.55 5.41
CA THR A 129 2.43 -7.07 5.21
C THR A 129 2.74 -7.29 3.72
N ILE A 130 1.82 -7.89 2.97
CA ILE A 130 1.95 -8.09 1.52
C ILE A 130 2.07 -6.74 0.80
N GLY A 131 1.30 -5.74 1.20
CA GLY A 131 1.38 -4.39 0.66
C GLY A 131 2.76 -3.77 0.84
N ILE A 132 3.36 -3.89 2.02
CA ILE A 132 4.72 -3.37 2.30
C ILE A 132 5.76 -4.08 1.43
N VAL A 133 5.73 -5.41 1.35
CA VAL A 133 6.66 -6.19 0.52
C VAL A 133 6.51 -5.81 -0.95
N GLY A 134 5.28 -5.68 -1.44
CA GLY A 134 5.01 -5.24 -2.82
C GLY A 134 5.57 -3.86 -3.13
N LYS A 135 5.42 -2.90 -2.21
CA LYS A 135 6.01 -1.56 -2.35
C LYS A 135 7.53 -1.59 -2.43
N LEU A 136 8.17 -2.36 -1.57
CA LEU A 136 9.63 -2.48 -1.58
C LEU A 136 10.14 -3.05 -2.90
N ILE A 137 9.51 -4.12 -3.40
CA ILE A 137 9.86 -4.71 -4.70
C ILE A 137 9.68 -3.68 -5.82
N TYR A 138 8.55 -2.97 -5.84
CA TYR A 138 8.28 -1.96 -6.86
C TYR A 138 9.30 -0.81 -6.80
N THR A 139 9.56 -0.22 -5.64
CA THR A 139 10.48 0.92 -5.50
C THR A 139 11.92 0.55 -5.82
N LEU A 140 12.35 -0.66 -5.48
CA LEU A 140 13.67 -1.17 -5.86
C LEU A 140 13.78 -1.40 -7.37
N SER A 141 12.74 -1.95 -8.00
CA SER A 141 12.74 -2.18 -9.44
C SER A 141 12.60 -0.89 -10.27
N ALA A 142 12.04 0.16 -9.71
CA ALA A 142 11.94 1.46 -10.36
C ALA A 142 13.30 2.21 -10.47
N ILE A 143 14.30 1.78 -9.69
CA ILE A 143 15.65 2.37 -9.69
C ILE A 143 16.64 1.52 -10.53
N ALA A 144 16.34 0.23 -10.67
CA ALA A 144 17.18 -0.68 -11.45
C ALA A 144 16.98 -0.47 -12.95
#